data_d3984496c02fef617e27b30f0f49acf3
#
_entry.id   d3984496c02fef617e27b30f0f49acf3
#
_cell.length_a   1.000
_cell.length_b   1.000
_cell.length_c   1.000
_cell.angle_alpha   90.00
_cell.angle_beta   90.00
_cell.angle_gamma   90.00
#
_symmetry.space_group_name_H-M   'P 1'
#
loop_
_entity.id
_entity.type
_entity.pdbx_description
1 polymer ?
#
loop_
_entity_poly.entity_id
_entity_poly.type
_entity_poly.pdbx_seq_one_letter_code
_entity_poly.pdbx_strand_id
1 'polypeptide(L)'
;LRSEVRGGTAILATDAVRTPAARCLTDLDTLHLDFLQELAARTASSWARSGASLLDEWSARLAQLGDALAPPWRQRLDRAMAVLAAEPSLIASRGLAHGDFTPVNCFRQDSRLCVFDWEYAGAAYPADHDLICLLDAVARLGGDAPAARAQGLEQRLMGELGRSRNEANRRLIAFHCVHALRSLERQPSQADTGLDWYGADEAARTLDALLARASAS
;
A
#
# COMPACT_ATOMS: atom_id res chain seq x y z
N LEU A 1 22.01 -13.35 7.64
CA LEU A 1 22.30 -12.07 6.99
C LEU A 1 23.79 -11.78 7.16
N ARG A 2 24.50 -11.54 6.08
CA ARG A 2 25.91 -11.09 6.08
C ARG A 2 26.00 -9.78 5.35
N SER A 3 26.71 -8.83 5.93
CA SER A 3 27.01 -7.55 5.26
C SER A 3 28.52 -7.37 5.13
N GLU A 4 28.96 -6.90 3.98
CA GLU A 4 30.36 -6.64 3.67
C GLU A 4 30.46 -5.36 2.84
N VAL A 5 31.53 -4.59 3.03
CA VAL A 5 31.85 -3.43 2.20
C VAL A 5 33.13 -3.73 1.42
N ARG A 6 33.03 -3.76 0.09
CA ARG A 6 34.18 -3.94 -0.81
C ARG A 6 34.26 -2.76 -1.78
N GLY A 7 35.40 -2.09 -1.80
CA GLY A 7 35.65 -1.02 -2.77
C GLY A 7 34.62 0.11 -2.73
N GLY A 8 34.07 0.44 -1.57
CA GLY A 8 33.02 1.46 -1.39
C GLY A 8 31.60 0.97 -1.72
N THR A 9 31.44 -0.29 -2.10
CA THR A 9 30.12 -0.90 -2.35
C THR A 9 29.66 -1.72 -1.14
N ALA A 10 28.51 -1.42 -0.59
CA ALA A 10 27.88 -2.24 0.43
C ALA A 10 27.25 -3.49 -0.22
N ILE A 11 27.68 -4.66 0.24
CA ILE A 11 27.13 -5.95 -0.20
C ILE A 11 26.32 -6.54 0.94
N LEU A 12 25.04 -6.77 0.71
CA LEU A 12 24.17 -7.48 1.61
C LEU A 12 23.92 -8.88 1.05
N ALA A 13 24.40 -9.91 1.74
CA ALA A 13 24.12 -11.29 1.37
C ALA A 13 23.08 -11.88 2.32
N THR A 14 22.02 -12.40 1.77
CA THR A 14 20.98 -13.15 2.48
C THR A 14 21.03 -14.61 2.06
N ASP A 15 20.64 -15.52 2.93
CA ASP A 15 20.43 -16.90 2.53
C ASP A 15 19.27 -16.93 1.53
N ALA A 16 19.53 -17.50 0.36
CA ALA A 16 18.47 -17.68 -0.63
C ALA A 16 17.48 -18.72 -0.14
N VAL A 17 16.20 -18.40 -0.20
CA VAL A 17 15.12 -19.37 -0.05
C VAL A 17 15.12 -20.27 -1.29
N ARG A 18 16.03 -21.24 -1.33
CA ARG A 18 16.18 -22.20 -2.43
C ARG A 18 15.77 -23.58 -1.95
N THR A 19 14.49 -23.77 -1.73
CA THR A 19 14.01 -25.14 -1.63
C THR A 19 13.06 -25.43 -2.79
N PRO A 20 13.07 -26.68 -3.33
CA PRO A 20 12.08 -27.10 -4.34
C PRO A 20 10.63 -26.98 -3.86
N ALA A 21 10.44 -26.81 -2.54
CA ALA A 21 9.15 -26.68 -1.88
C ALA A 21 8.72 -25.18 -1.71
N ALA A 22 9.59 -24.20 -1.98
CA ALA A 22 9.20 -22.80 -1.90
C ALA A 22 8.17 -22.48 -3.00
N ARG A 23 7.01 -21.98 -2.61
CA ARG A 23 5.91 -21.64 -3.52
C ARG A 23 5.51 -20.19 -3.34
N CYS A 24 5.36 -19.49 -4.43
CA CYS A 24 4.67 -18.20 -4.45
C CYS A 24 3.18 -18.46 -4.15
N LEU A 25 2.64 -17.77 -3.17
CA LEU A 25 1.21 -17.85 -2.84
C LEU A 25 0.47 -16.85 -3.75
N THR A 26 -0.44 -17.37 -4.55
CA THR A 26 -1.20 -16.61 -5.56
C THR A 26 -2.52 -16.07 -5.05
N ASP A 27 -2.83 -16.28 -3.77
CA ASP A 27 -4.01 -15.74 -3.09
C ASP A 27 -3.69 -15.51 -1.60
N LEU A 28 -4.60 -14.83 -0.89
CA LEU A 28 -4.51 -14.62 0.54
C LEU A 28 -4.54 -15.98 1.28
N ASP A 29 -3.59 -16.16 2.17
CA ASP A 29 -3.45 -17.31 3.06
C ASP A 29 -3.36 -16.82 4.50
N THR A 30 -3.72 -17.66 5.47
CA THR A 30 -3.59 -17.36 6.90
C THR A 30 -2.17 -16.95 7.29
N LEU A 31 -1.16 -17.50 6.64
CA LEU A 31 0.24 -17.12 6.86
C LEU A 31 0.52 -15.63 6.56
N HIS A 32 -0.16 -15.04 5.57
CA HIS A 32 -0.03 -13.61 5.31
C HIS A 32 -0.65 -12.79 6.44
N LEU A 33 -1.84 -13.17 6.92
CA LEU A 33 -2.52 -12.48 8.01
C LEU A 33 -1.73 -12.58 9.31
N ASP A 34 -1.26 -13.77 9.66
CA ASP A 34 -0.44 -14.02 10.85
C ASP A 34 0.85 -13.20 10.81
N PHE A 35 1.52 -13.18 9.66
CA PHE A 35 2.73 -12.37 9.46
C PHE A 35 2.47 -10.88 9.65
N LEU A 36 1.43 -10.32 9.01
CA LEU A 36 1.11 -8.90 9.12
C LEU A 36 0.69 -8.51 10.54
N GLN A 37 -0.04 -9.38 11.24
CA GLN A 37 -0.40 -9.16 12.65
C GLN A 37 0.84 -9.19 13.55
N GLU A 38 1.74 -10.15 13.35
CA GLU A 38 2.98 -10.26 14.12
C GLU A 38 3.90 -9.07 13.86
N LEU A 39 4.06 -8.65 12.59
CA LEU A 39 4.84 -7.48 12.22
C LEU A 39 4.31 -6.23 12.92
N ALA A 40 3.01 -5.98 12.86
CA ALA A 40 2.38 -4.87 13.53
C ALA A 40 2.59 -4.92 15.04
N ALA A 41 2.35 -6.07 15.68
CA ALA A 41 2.50 -6.23 17.13
C ALA A 41 3.93 -5.99 17.61
N ARG A 42 4.93 -6.50 16.87
CA ARG A 42 6.36 -6.35 17.23
C ARG A 42 6.90 -4.95 16.99
N THR A 43 6.29 -4.18 16.10
CA THR A 43 6.79 -2.86 15.70
C THR A 43 5.95 -1.70 16.23
N ALA A 44 4.81 -1.97 16.86
CA ALA A 44 3.85 -0.96 17.32
C ALA A 44 4.49 0.14 18.19
N SER A 45 5.38 -0.24 19.12
CA SER A 45 6.00 0.71 20.04
C SER A 45 6.90 1.76 19.36
N SER A 46 7.46 1.42 18.19
CA SER A 46 8.44 2.27 17.48
C SER A 46 7.89 2.88 16.19
N TRP A 47 6.88 2.26 15.58
CA TRP A 47 6.45 2.57 14.22
C TRP A 47 4.96 2.91 14.09
N ALA A 48 4.14 2.69 15.13
CA ALA A 48 2.74 3.08 15.06
C ALA A 48 2.59 4.62 14.96
N ARG A 49 1.70 5.07 14.11
CA ARG A 49 1.43 6.48 13.84
C ARG A 49 -0.06 6.77 13.93
N SER A 50 -0.41 7.92 14.50
CA SER A 50 -1.79 8.39 14.42
C SER A 50 -2.18 8.74 12.99
N GLY A 51 -3.46 8.62 12.66
CA GLY A 51 -3.93 9.03 11.33
C GLY A 51 -3.72 10.50 11.05
N ALA A 52 -3.84 11.38 12.06
CA ALA A 52 -3.53 12.79 11.92
C ALA A 52 -2.07 13.00 11.53
N SER A 53 -1.13 12.34 12.21
CA SER A 53 0.30 12.41 11.87
C SER A 53 0.62 11.91 10.47
N LEU A 54 -0.09 10.88 9.97
CA LEU A 54 0.05 10.43 8.58
C LEU A 54 -0.46 11.47 7.59
N LEU A 55 -1.60 12.08 7.87
CA LEU A 55 -2.17 13.14 7.01
C LEU A 55 -1.28 14.38 6.96
N ASP A 56 -0.67 14.77 8.08
CA ASP A 56 0.30 15.87 8.12
C ASP A 56 1.52 15.57 7.24
N GLU A 57 2.05 14.35 7.33
CA GLU A 57 3.18 13.91 6.50
C GLU A 57 2.81 13.89 5.01
N TRP A 58 1.65 13.32 4.66
CA TRP A 58 1.21 13.27 3.26
C TRP A 58 0.91 14.67 2.70
N SER A 59 0.36 15.57 3.53
CA SER A 59 0.15 16.98 3.16
C SER A 59 1.48 17.69 2.90
N ALA A 60 2.49 17.45 3.72
CA ALA A 60 3.83 18.02 3.52
C ALA A 60 4.46 17.49 2.21
N ARG A 61 4.34 16.18 1.94
CA ARG A 61 4.80 15.57 0.68
C ARG A 61 4.08 16.17 -0.54
N LEU A 62 2.75 16.32 -0.45
CA LEU A 62 1.95 16.95 -1.50
C LEU A 62 2.36 18.41 -1.74
N ALA A 63 2.67 19.14 -0.69
CA ALA A 63 3.18 20.51 -0.79
C ALA A 63 4.56 20.59 -1.46
N GLN A 64 5.45 19.62 -1.20
CA GLN A 64 6.78 19.55 -1.81
C GLN A 64 6.72 19.30 -3.33
N LEU A 65 5.69 18.63 -3.83
CA LEU A 65 5.48 18.44 -5.26
C LEU A 65 5.16 19.77 -5.97
N GLY A 66 4.63 20.77 -5.27
CA GLY A 66 4.43 22.13 -5.77
C GLY A 66 3.73 22.18 -7.13
N ASP A 67 4.26 22.99 -8.02
CA ASP A 67 3.76 23.18 -9.39
C ASP A 67 4.11 22.02 -10.34
N ALA A 68 4.97 21.10 -9.93
CA ALA A 68 5.26 19.91 -10.71
C ALA A 68 4.07 18.94 -10.78
N LEU A 69 3.09 19.07 -9.87
CA LEU A 69 1.90 18.24 -9.83
C LEU A 69 0.80 18.82 -10.74
N ALA A 70 0.38 18.03 -11.72
CA ALA A 70 -0.71 18.39 -12.61
C ALA A 70 -2.00 18.76 -11.82
N PRO A 71 -2.71 19.85 -12.17
CA PRO A 71 -3.88 20.34 -11.42
C PRO A 71 -4.96 19.28 -11.16
N PRO A 72 -5.31 18.36 -12.09
CA PRO A 72 -6.28 17.30 -11.82
C PRO A 72 -5.85 16.34 -10.71
N TRP A 73 -4.56 16.02 -10.62
CA TRP A 73 -4.03 15.17 -9.55
C TRP A 73 -4.01 15.90 -8.21
N ARG A 74 -3.63 17.18 -8.21
CA ARG A 74 -3.71 18.03 -7.01
C ARG A 74 -5.12 18.00 -6.43
N GLN A 75 -6.13 18.29 -7.24
CA GLN A 75 -7.52 18.34 -6.81
C GLN A 75 -8.01 16.98 -6.24
N ARG A 76 -7.61 15.85 -6.87
CA ARG A 76 -7.96 14.51 -6.38
C ARG A 76 -7.35 14.24 -5.03
N LEU A 77 -6.07 14.52 -4.86
CA LEU A 77 -5.35 14.26 -3.61
C LEU A 77 -5.86 15.17 -2.49
N ASP A 78 -6.13 16.43 -2.75
CA ASP A 78 -6.71 17.37 -1.77
C ASP A 78 -8.10 16.88 -1.30
N ARG A 79 -8.95 16.44 -2.22
CA ARG A 79 -10.26 15.84 -1.87
C ARG A 79 -10.09 14.56 -1.06
N ALA A 80 -9.16 13.69 -1.42
CA ALA A 80 -8.89 12.47 -0.69
C ALA A 80 -8.42 12.77 0.74
N MET A 81 -7.51 13.72 0.90
CA MET A 81 -7.04 14.16 2.22
C MET A 81 -8.19 14.71 3.07
N ALA A 82 -9.09 15.52 2.49
CA ALA A 82 -10.26 16.03 3.18
C ALA A 82 -11.22 14.91 3.65
N VAL A 83 -11.47 13.91 2.82
CA VAL A 83 -12.27 12.72 3.18
C VAL A 83 -11.64 11.93 4.32
N LEU A 84 -10.32 11.74 4.28
CA LEU A 84 -9.60 10.98 5.31
C LEU A 84 -9.49 11.76 6.63
N ALA A 85 -9.39 13.09 6.56
CA ALA A 85 -9.31 13.96 7.74
C ALA A 85 -10.59 13.97 8.56
N ALA A 86 -11.74 13.59 8.00
CA ALA A 86 -12.99 13.47 8.75
C ALA A 86 -12.95 12.32 9.78
N GLU A 87 -12.21 11.23 9.50
CA GLU A 87 -12.07 10.08 10.39
C GLU A 87 -10.62 9.53 10.38
N PRO A 88 -9.65 10.31 10.90
CA PRO A 88 -8.23 9.94 10.77
C PRO A 88 -7.87 8.64 11.51
N SER A 89 -8.65 8.24 12.53
CA SER A 89 -8.46 6.99 13.26
C SER A 89 -8.55 5.74 12.37
N LEU A 90 -9.29 5.79 11.27
CA LEU A 90 -9.46 4.66 10.34
C LEU A 90 -8.18 4.32 9.57
N ILE A 91 -7.28 5.29 9.42
CA ILE A 91 -6.03 5.12 8.68
C ILE A 91 -4.80 5.05 9.59
N ALA A 92 -4.98 5.13 10.92
CA ALA A 92 -3.86 5.05 11.85
C ALA A 92 -3.02 3.79 11.64
N SER A 93 -1.71 3.96 11.44
CA SER A 93 -0.77 2.85 11.29
C SER A 93 -0.64 2.08 12.59
N ARG A 94 -0.54 0.76 12.50
CA ARG A 94 -0.38 -0.12 13.67
C ARG A 94 1.08 -0.45 13.95
N GLY A 95 1.98 -0.16 13.01
CA GLY A 95 3.39 -0.51 13.10
C GLY A 95 4.12 -0.29 11.77
N LEU A 96 5.20 -1.02 11.58
CA LEU A 96 5.96 -1.05 10.33
C LEU A 96 5.09 -1.71 9.24
N ALA A 97 5.07 -1.12 8.05
CA ALA A 97 4.58 -1.77 6.85
C ALA A 97 5.75 -2.15 5.93
N HIS A 98 5.58 -3.21 5.16
CA HIS A 98 6.52 -3.63 4.11
C HIS A 98 6.51 -2.64 2.93
N GLY A 99 5.34 -2.12 2.59
CA GLY A 99 5.17 -1.11 1.55
C GLY A 99 5.09 -1.63 0.11
N ASP A 100 5.43 -2.91 -0.11
CA ASP A 100 5.29 -3.63 -1.38
C ASP A 100 5.02 -5.13 -1.12
N PHE A 101 4.03 -5.40 -0.27
CA PHE A 101 3.67 -6.75 0.15
C PHE A 101 2.84 -7.45 -0.93
N THR A 102 3.51 -8.02 -1.91
CA THR A 102 2.92 -8.66 -3.09
C THR A 102 3.27 -10.15 -3.17
N PRO A 103 2.54 -10.96 -3.95
CA PRO A 103 2.83 -12.39 -4.10
C PRO A 103 4.26 -12.68 -4.58
N VAL A 104 4.89 -11.77 -5.34
CA VAL A 104 6.26 -11.96 -5.83
C VAL A 104 7.31 -11.72 -4.74
N ASN A 105 6.95 -11.00 -3.68
CA ASN A 105 7.80 -10.70 -2.54
C ASN A 105 7.54 -11.64 -1.34
N CYS A 106 6.66 -12.64 -1.50
CA CYS A 106 6.28 -13.56 -0.45
C CYS A 106 6.39 -15.01 -0.93
N PHE A 107 7.08 -15.85 -0.16
CA PHE A 107 7.12 -17.29 -0.40
C PHE A 107 6.69 -18.07 0.82
N ARG A 108 5.94 -19.11 0.59
CA ARG A 108 5.74 -20.15 1.59
C ARG A 108 6.89 -21.14 1.53
N GLN A 109 7.53 -21.37 2.67
CA GLN A 109 8.46 -22.44 2.90
C GLN A 109 7.97 -23.26 4.10
N ASP A 110 7.53 -24.46 3.85
CA ASP A 110 6.89 -25.32 4.87
C ASP A 110 5.69 -24.60 5.52
N SER A 111 5.75 -24.35 6.82
CA SER A 111 4.74 -23.62 7.59
C SER A 111 5.08 -22.16 7.83
N ARG A 112 6.05 -21.59 7.09
CA ARG A 112 6.52 -20.22 7.29
C ARG A 112 6.32 -19.38 6.04
N LEU A 113 6.03 -18.10 6.23
CA LEU A 113 6.10 -17.10 5.21
C LEU A 113 7.49 -16.45 5.24
N CYS A 114 8.18 -16.46 4.10
CA CYS A 114 9.41 -15.70 3.90
C CYS A 114 9.07 -14.45 3.09
N VAL A 115 9.38 -13.28 3.63
CA VAL A 115 9.13 -11.99 3.01
C VAL A 115 10.47 -11.29 2.76
N PHE A 116 10.65 -10.73 1.57
CA PHE A 116 11.89 -10.07 1.15
C PHE A 116 11.55 -8.80 0.36
N ASP A 117 12.58 -8.06 -0.05
CA ASP A 117 12.46 -6.79 -0.76
C ASP A 117 11.82 -5.67 0.08
N TRP A 118 12.48 -5.36 1.21
CA TRP A 118 12.06 -4.39 2.21
C TRP A 118 12.45 -2.94 1.88
N GLU A 119 12.78 -2.65 0.63
CA GLU A 119 13.25 -1.31 0.23
C GLU A 119 12.22 -0.19 0.46
N TYR A 120 10.93 -0.56 0.51
CA TYR A 120 9.83 0.38 0.76
C TYR A 120 9.31 0.36 2.19
N ALA A 121 9.93 -0.41 3.07
CA ALA A 121 9.45 -0.54 4.43
C ALA A 121 9.48 0.80 5.18
N GLY A 122 8.41 1.07 5.93
CA GLY A 122 8.29 2.34 6.65
C GLY A 122 7.06 2.44 7.54
N ALA A 123 6.94 3.59 8.21
CA ALA A 123 5.82 3.93 9.09
C ALA A 123 4.77 4.83 8.43
N ALA A 124 5.04 5.36 7.23
CA ALA A 124 4.18 6.33 6.55
C ALA A 124 3.03 5.70 5.76
N TYR A 125 2.63 4.50 6.15
CA TYR A 125 1.56 3.74 5.50
C TYR A 125 0.32 3.65 6.38
N PRO A 126 -0.89 3.72 5.76
CA PRO A 126 -2.14 3.57 6.51
C PRO A 126 -2.33 2.13 6.98
N ALA A 127 -3.23 1.95 7.94
CA ALA A 127 -3.66 0.61 8.36
C ALA A 127 -4.12 -0.23 7.16
N ASP A 128 -3.84 -1.53 7.21
CA ASP A 128 -4.18 -2.53 6.21
C ASP A 128 -3.52 -2.30 4.82
N HIS A 129 -2.52 -1.39 4.71
CA HIS A 129 -1.84 -1.08 3.45
C HIS A 129 -1.28 -2.33 2.76
N ASP A 130 -0.49 -3.12 3.49
CA ASP A 130 0.16 -4.31 2.94
C ASP A 130 -0.85 -5.39 2.55
N LEU A 131 -1.92 -5.55 3.32
CA LEU A 131 -3.00 -6.47 2.96
C LEU A 131 -3.70 -6.03 1.67
N ILE A 132 -4.00 -4.73 1.52
CA ILE A 132 -4.61 -4.20 0.29
C ILE A 132 -3.65 -4.37 -0.89
N CYS A 133 -2.36 -4.14 -0.69
CA CYS A 133 -1.33 -4.35 -1.70
C CYS A 133 -1.32 -5.80 -2.22
N LEU A 134 -1.35 -6.78 -1.31
CA LEU A 134 -1.44 -8.20 -1.66
C LEU A 134 -2.72 -8.51 -2.45
N LEU A 135 -3.88 -8.09 -1.95
CA LEU A 135 -5.17 -8.36 -2.58
C LEU A 135 -5.29 -7.73 -3.97
N ASP A 136 -4.78 -6.50 -4.14
CA ASP A 136 -4.77 -5.81 -5.44
C ASP A 136 -3.84 -6.53 -6.43
N ALA A 137 -2.65 -6.94 -5.99
CA ALA A 137 -1.72 -7.69 -6.82
C ALA A 137 -2.29 -9.05 -7.26
N VAL A 138 -2.96 -9.77 -6.35
CA VAL A 138 -3.65 -11.04 -6.67
C VAL A 138 -4.75 -10.82 -7.71
N ALA A 139 -5.59 -9.81 -7.54
CA ALA A 139 -6.67 -9.50 -8.48
C ALA A 139 -6.13 -9.10 -9.87
N ARG A 140 -4.97 -8.42 -9.92
CA ARG A 140 -4.28 -8.12 -11.18
C ARG A 140 -3.78 -9.37 -11.88
N LEU A 141 -3.18 -10.29 -11.14
CA LEU A 141 -2.72 -11.58 -11.69
C LEU A 141 -3.89 -12.41 -12.23
N GLY A 142 -5.08 -12.29 -11.63
CA GLY A 142 -6.33 -12.89 -12.11
C GLY A 142 -6.90 -12.26 -13.38
N GLY A 143 -6.36 -11.11 -13.81
CA GLY A 143 -6.82 -10.41 -15.01
C GLY A 143 -8.10 -9.59 -14.81
N ASP A 144 -8.48 -9.28 -13.57
CA ASP A 144 -9.68 -8.51 -13.26
C ASP A 144 -9.62 -7.09 -13.86
N ALA A 145 -10.71 -6.66 -14.48
CA ALA A 145 -10.86 -5.29 -14.94
C ALA A 145 -10.83 -4.30 -13.75
N PRO A 146 -10.34 -3.07 -13.93
CA PRO A 146 -10.14 -2.11 -12.83
C PRO A 146 -11.37 -1.88 -11.95
N ALA A 147 -12.55 -1.75 -12.53
CA ALA A 147 -13.79 -1.55 -11.78
C ALA A 147 -14.20 -2.79 -10.96
N ALA A 148 -14.08 -3.98 -11.55
CA ALA A 148 -14.36 -5.24 -10.87
C ALA A 148 -13.35 -5.46 -9.74
N ARG A 149 -12.08 -5.13 -9.95
CA ARG A 149 -11.02 -5.21 -8.95
C ARG A 149 -11.29 -4.30 -7.76
N ALA A 150 -11.63 -3.03 -7.98
CA ALA A 150 -11.95 -2.10 -6.89
C ALA A 150 -13.16 -2.57 -6.06
N GLN A 151 -14.19 -3.13 -6.73
CA GLN A 151 -15.34 -3.71 -6.04
C GLN A 151 -14.98 -4.98 -5.27
N GLY A 152 -14.16 -5.85 -5.86
CA GLY A 152 -13.68 -7.07 -5.23
C GLY A 152 -12.85 -6.78 -3.98
N LEU A 153 -11.95 -5.79 -4.04
CA LEU A 153 -11.18 -5.32 -2.89
C LEU A 153 -12.09 -4.82 -1.76
N GLU A 154 -13.09 -4.00 -2.07
CA GLU A 154 -14.07 -3.55 -1.08
C GLU A 154 -14.76 -4.73 -0.40
N GLN A 155 -15.25 -5.69 -1.18
CA GLN A 155 -15.94 -6.88 -0.66
C GLN A 155 -15.03 -7.74 0.22
N ARG A 156 -13.77 -7.94 -0.17
CA ARG A 156 -12.78 -8.69 0.62
C ARG A 156 -12.45 -8.00 1.94
N LEU A 157 -12.25 -6.68 1.93
CA LEU A 157 -12.02 -5.92 3.16
C LEU A 157 -13.22 -5.99 4.10
N MET A 158 -14.44 -5.96 3.59
CA MET A 158 -15.65 -6.13 4.41
C MET A 158 -15.78 -7.54 4.97
N GLY A 159 -15.56 -8.57 4.14
CA GLY A 159 -15.73 -9.97 4.52
C GLY A 159 -14.60 -10.48 5.43
N GLU A 160 -13.35 -10.32 5.03
CA GLU A 160 -12.21 -10.91 5.73
C GLU A 160 -11.79 -10.13 6.98
N LEU A 161 -11.99 -8.80 6.98
CA LEU A 161 -11.61 -7.94 8.11
C LEU A 161 -12.81 -7.44 8.94
N GLY A 162 -14.04 -7.84 8.60
CA GLY A 162 -15.24 -7.37 9.29
C GLY A 162 -15.42 -5.86 9.22
N ARG A 163 -14.98 -5.21 8.14
CA ARG A 163 -15.06 -3.76 7.99
C ARG A 163 -16.42 -3.34 7.46
N SER A 164 -16.93 -2.20 7.92
CA SER A 164 -18.06 -1.55 7.28
C SER A 164 -17.66 -1.07 5.87
N ARG A 165 -18.65 -0.85 5.01
CA ARG A 165 -18.39 -0.33 3.66
C ARG A 165 -17.67 1.03 3.69
N ASN A 166 -18.06 1.92 4.61
CA ASN A 166 -17.41 3.22 4.76
C ASN A 166 -15.93 3.08 5.16
N GLU A 167 -15.63 2.19 6.12
CA GLU A 167 -14.24 1.90 6.50
C GLU A 167 -13.44 1.33 5.34
N ALA A 168 -13.96 0.34 4.63
CA ALA A 168 -13.29 -0.27 3.48
C ALA A 168 -13.00 0.79 2.39
N ASN A 169 -13.98 1.64 2.07
CA ASN A 169 -13.82 2.70 1.09
C ASN A 169 -12.73 3.71 1.49
N ARG A 170 -12.71 4.16 2.76
CA ARG A 170 -11.69 5.10 3.25
C ARG A 170 -10.29 4.49 3.26
N ARG A 171 -10.15 3.20 3.60
CA ARG A 171 -8.86 2.49 3.53
C ARG A 171 -8.35 2.35 2.11
N LEU A 172 -9.24 2.10 1.15
CA LEU A 172 -8.89 2.09 -0.28
C LEU A 172 -8.48 3.49 -0.77
N ILE A 173 -9.17 4.55 -0.35
CA ILE A 173 -8.75 5.92 -0.65
C ILE A 173 -7.35 6.18 -0.11
N ALA A 174 -7.06 5.82 1.14
CA ALA A 174 -5.75 6.00 1.76
C ALA A 174 -4.65 5.21 1.03
N PHE A 175 -4.93 3.97 0.66
CA PHE A 175 -4.03 3.13 -0.14
C PHE A 175 -3.69 3.81 -1.47
N HIS A 176 -4.68 4.24 -2.23
CA HIS A 176 -4.46 4.90 -3.52
C HIS A 176 -3.76 6.26 -3.39
N CYS A 177 -4.00 7.02 -2.31
CA CYS A 177 -3.27 8.25 -2.02
C CYS A 177 -1.77 8.00 -1.84
N VAL A 178 -1.40 7.02 -1.02
CA VAL A 178 0.02 6.69 -0.79
C VAL A 178 0.70 6.24 -2.07
N HIS A 179 0.03 5.39 -2.85
CA HIS A 179 0.56 4.94 -4.14
C HIS A 179 0.75 6.08 -5.13
N ALA A 180 -0.24 6.99 -5.23
CA ALA A 180 -0.13 8.16 -6.08
C ALA A 180 1.01 9.09 -5.65
N LEU A 181 1.13 9.41 -4.36
CA LEU A 181 2.22 10.24 -3.83
C LEU A 181 3.59 9.63 -4.14
N ARG A 182 3.78 8.34 -3.91
CA ARG A 182 5.05 7.64 -4.21
C ARG A 182 5.40 7.68 -5.69
N SER A 183 4.43 7.48 -6.56
CA SER A 183 4.65 7.50 -8.02
C SER A 183 5.00 8.91 -8.51
N LEU A 184 4.30 9.92 -8.01
CA LEU A 184 4.53 11.32 -8.36
C LEU A 184 5.88 11.85 -7.87
N GLU A 185 6.35 11.41 -6.71
CA GLU A 185 7.67 11.77 -6.17
C GLU A 185 8.82 11.19 -7.00
N ARG A 186 8.63 10.01 -7.59
CA ARG A 186 9.65 9.37 -8.43
C ARG A 186 9.80 10.01 -9.80
N GLN A 187 8.72 10.54 -10.35
CA GLN A 187 8.67 11.07 -11.70
C GLN A 187 7.88 12.39 -11.79
N PRO A 188 8.30 13.45 -11.09
CA PRO A 188 7.53 14.70 -11.07
C PRO A 188 7.35 15.34 -12.46
N SER A 189 8.32 15.12 -13.40
CA SER A 189 8.23 15.61 -14.77
C SER A 189 7.33 14.79 -15.70
N GLN A 190 6.87 13.62 -15.27
CA GLN A 190 5.96 12.73 -16.03
C GLN A 190 4.59 12.60 -15.34
N ALA A 191 4.21 13.58 -14.54
CA ALA A 191 2.98 13.58 -13.76
C ALA A 191 1.70 13.39 -14.60
N ASP A 192 1.76 13.63 -15.91
CA ASP A 192 0.67 13.31 -16.84
C ASP A 192 0.64 11.85 -17.31
N THR A 193 1.77 11.13 -17.20
CA THR A 193 1.92 9.75 -17.74
C THR A 193 2.48 8.74 -16.73
N GLY A 194 2.90 9.17 -15.56
CA GLY A 194 3.91 8.51 -14.74
C GLY A 194 3.45 7.55 -13.64
N LEU A 195 2.25 6.99 -13.71
CA LEU A 195 1.84 5.90 -12.80
C LEU A 195 2.01 4.55 -13.50
N ASP A 196 3.23 4.24 -13.92
CA ASP A 196 3.55 3.16 -14.86
C ASP A 196 3.01 1.76 -14.53
N TRP A 197 2.77 1.42 -13.28
CA TRP A 197 2.20 0.11 -12.95
C TRP A 197 0.69 0.12 -12.66
N TYR A 198 0.08 1.32 -12.59
CA TYR A 198 -1.36 1.50 -12.51
C TYR A 198 -1.99 1.96 -13.84
N GLY A 199 -1.21 2.62 -14.72
CA GLY A 199 -1.75 3.55 -15.69
C GLY A 199 -2.37 4.76 -14.97
N ALA A 200 -1.88 5.97 -15.20
CA ALA A 200 -2.34 7.19 -14.52
C ALA A 200 -3.87 7.35 -14.60
N ASP A 201 -4.45 7.01 -15.74
CA ASP A 201 -5.90 7.06 -15.98
C ASP A 201 -6.69 6.07 -15.14
N GLU A 202 -6.16 4.88 -14.91
CA GLU A 202 -6.81 3.86 -14.08
C GLU A 202 -6.84 4.28 -12.62
N ALA A 203 -5.70 4.72 -12.08
CA ALA A 203 -5.61 5.21 -10.72
C ALA A 203 -6.50 6.42 -10.48
N ALA A 204 -6.54 7.36 -11.44
CA ALA A 204 -7.42 8.52 -11.41
C ALA A 204 -8.90 8.12 -11.37
N ARG A 205 -9.35 7.24 -12.26
CA ARG A 205 -10.74 6.75 -12.29
C ARG A 205 -11.11 6.00 -11.02
N THR A 206 -10.20 5.17 -10.50
CA THR A 206 -10.44 4.42 -9.27
C THR A 206 -10.60 5.37 -8.09
N LEU A 207 -9.70 6.33 -7.94
CA LEU A 207 -9.76 7.30 -6.85
C LEU A 207 -11.01 8.20 -6.97
N ASP A 208 -11.37 8.66 -8.16
CA ASP A 208 -12.59 9.45 -8.39
C ASP A 208 -13.85 8.66 -8.01
N ALA A 209 -13.92 7.37 -8.34
CA ALA A 209 -15.05 6.51 -7.98
C ALA A 209 -15.16 6.29 -6.46
N LEU A 210 -14.04 6.08 -5.77
CA LEU A 210 -14.01 5.94 -4.32
C LEU A 210 -14.42 7.24 -3.61
N LEU A 211 -13.94 8.39 -4.09
CA LEU A 211 -14.28 9.71 -3.57
C LEU A 211 -15.76 10.05 -3.76
N ALA A 212 -16.35 9.69 -4.90
CA ALA A 212 -17.78 9.89 -5.15
C ALA A 212 -18.65 9.12 -4.13
N ARG A 213 -18.27 7.89 -3.78
CA ARG A 213 -18.97 7.07 -2.76
C ARG A 213 -18.85 7.66 -1.37
N ALA A 214 -17.65 8.17 -1.00
CA ALA A 214 -17.43 8.76 0.32
C ALA A 214 -18.23 10.06 0.53
N SER A 215 -18.58 10.77 -0.56
CA SER A 215 -19.39 11.99 -0.50
C SER A 215 -20.91 11.73 -0.42
N ALA A 216 -21.34 10.48 -0.69
CA ALA A 216 -22.74 10.07 -0.68
C ALA A 216 -23.16 9.40 0.65
N SER A 217 -22.23 9.18 1.57
CA SER A 217 -22.39 8.54 2.88
C SER A 217 -22.45 9.56 3.99
#